data_989335c8c2785fa477ae81d2ea22062e
#
_entry.id   989335c8c2785fa477ae81d2ea22062e
#
_cell.length_a   1.000
_cell.length_b   1.000
_cell.length_c   1.000
_cell.angle_alpha   90.00
_cell.angle_beta   90.00
_cell.angle_gamma   90.00
#
_symmetry.space_group_name_H-M   'P 1'
#
loop_
_entity.id
_entity.type
_entity.pdbx_description
1 polymer ?
#
loop_
_entity_poly.entity_id
_entity_poly.type
_entity_poly.pdbx_seq_one_letter_code
_entity_poly.pdbx_strand_id
1 'polypeptide(L)'
;MVKKTDEYIIWCGILRRCYDPKLHERESTYKNCTVEEYLLNFQHMGEWIDKNYYEIPGEKMCLDKDILCKGNKVYSRDTCIFVRERINNLFTKRDNARGDSPIGTTELPSGNYQVYCNNGYNKNIYLGTYVTKEEAFQVYKQYKEKVIKEVIDSYEGIIPEPHYSRLREAMYNYKVEIDD
;
A
#
# COMPACT_ATOMS: atom_id res chain seq x y z
N MET A 1 -5.35 -14.89 17.41
CA MET A 1 -5.62 -16.10 16.59
C MET A 1 -6.74 -15.75 15.60
N VAL A 2 -6.45 -15.81 14.32
CA VAL A 2 -7.44 -15.58 13.24
C VAL A 2 -8.42 -16.78 13.26
N LYS A 3 -9.70 -16.50 13.11
CA LYS A 3 -10.68 -17.59 12.98
C LYS A 3 -10.51 -18.27 11.63
N LYS A 4 -10.65 -19.58 11.55
CA LYS A 4 -10.58 -20.37 10.30
C LYS A 4 -11.43 -19.78 9.16
N THR A 5 -12.54 -19.11 9.49
CA THR A 5 -13.42 -18.41 8.55
C THR A 5 -12.73 -17.19 7.95
N ASP A 6 -11.94 -16.46 8.73
CA ASP A 6 -11.28 -15.24 8.29
C ASP A 6 -10.07 -15.57 7.39
N GLU A 7 -9.33 -16.63 7.69
CA GLU A 7 -8.27 -17.17 6.83
C GLU A 7 -8.81 -17.55 5.45
N TYR A 8 -9.97 -18.23 5.41
CA TYR A 8 -10.60 -18.60 4.16
C TYR A 8 -11.05 -17.40 3.35
N ILE A 9 -11.57 -16.36 4.00
CA ILE A 9 -11.96 -15.09 3.34
C ILE A 9 -10.72 -14.40 2.76
N ILE A 10 -9.60 -14.36 3.50
CA ILE A 10 -8.34 -13.80 3.02
C ILE A 10 -7.86 -14.56 1.79
N TRP A 11 -7.82 -15.89 1.87
CA TRP A 11 -7.37 -16.75 0.77
C TRP A 11 -8.24 -16.61 -0.47
N CYS A 12 -9.56 -16.69 -0.36
CA CYS A 12 -10.50 -16.45 -1.46
C CYS A 12 -10.33 -15.04 -2.05
N GLY A 13 -10.10 -14.04 -1.20
CA GLY A 13 -9.84 -12.66 -1.62
C GLY A 13 -8.58 -12.54 -2.48
N ILE A 14 -7.52 -13.25 -2.14
CA ILE A 14 -6.28 -13.29 -2.93
C ILE A 14 -6.52 -13.96 -4.29
N LEU A 15 -7.15 -15.15 -4.29
CA LEU A 15 -7.46 -15.87 -5.53
C LEU A 15 -8.33 -15.04 -6.46
N ARG A 16 -9.33 -14.35 -5.91
CA ARG A 16 -10.18 -13.45 -6.68
C ARG A 16 -9.40 -12.30 -7.31
N ARG A 17 -8.50 -11.65 -6.55
CA ARG A 17 -7.65 -10.59 -7.09
C ARG A 17 -6.74 -11.08 -8.22
N CYS A 18 -6.23 -12.30 -8.12
CA CYS A 18 -5.33 -12.85 -9.13
C CYS A 18 -6.03 -13.42 -10.36
N TYR A 19 -7.24 -13.97 -10.20
CA TYR A 19 -7.82 -14.85 -11.23
C TYR A 19 -9.26 -14.51 -11.67
N ASP A 20 -9.90 -13.47 -11.08
CA ASP A 20 -11.25 -13.05 -11.49
C ASP A 20 -11.18 -12.01 -12.63
N PRO A 21 -11.55 -12.37 -13.88
CA PRO A 21 -11.51 -11.44 -15.02
C PRO A 21 -12.42 -10.22 -14.81
N LYS A 22 -13.59 -10.41 -14.16
CA LYS A 22 -14.54 -9.32 -13.91
C LYS A 22 -13.98 -8.29 -12.91
N LEU A 23 -13.15 -8.75 -11.96
CA LEU A 23 -12.46 -7.85 -11.06
C LEU A 23 -11.39 -7.06 -11.83
N HIS A 24 -10.65 -7.71 -12.73
CA HIS A 24 -9.60 -7.07 -13.54
C HIS A 24 -10.12 -5.98 -14.50
N GLU A 25 -11.38 -6.07 -14.93
CA GLU A 25 -12.03 -5.02 -15.73
C GLU A 25 -12.22 -3.72 -14.93
N ARG A 26 -12.52 -3.84 -13.63
CA ARG A 26 -12.76 -2.70 -12.75
C ARG A 26 -11.49 -2.21 -12.04
N GLU A 27 -10.61 -3.12 -11.72
CA GLU A 27 -9.41 -2.89 -10.91
C GLU A 27 -8.17 -3.44 -11.64
N SER A 28 -7.70 -2.68 -12.61
CA SER A 28 -6.57 -3.06 -13.48
C SER A 28 -5.26 -3.30 -12.70
N THR A 29 -5.16 -2.77 -11.49
CA THR A 29 -4.01 -2.96 -10.58
C THR A 29 -3.72 -4.44 -10.30
N TYR A 30 -4.75 -5.30 -10.33
CA TYR A 30 -4.60 -6.73 -10.09
C TYR A 30 -4.30 -7.56 -11.35
N LYS A 31 -4.30 -6.95 -12.54
CA LYS A 31 -3.86 -7.64 -13.76
C LYS A 31 -2.43 -8.15 -13.58
N ASN A 32 -2.22 -9.39 -14.02
CA ASN A 32 -0.93 -10.10 -13.91
C ASN A 32 -0.47 -10.39 -12.46
N CYS A 33 -1.35 -10.25 -11.47
CA CYS A 33 -1.07 -10.77 -10.14
C CYS A 33 -1.19 -12.30 -10.14
N THR A 34 -0.28 -12.95 -9.41
CA THR A 34 -0.24 -14.42 -9.25
C THR A 34 -0.07 -14.79 -7.79
N VAL A 35 -0.26 -16.06 -7.48
CA VAL A 35 -0.04 -16.62 -6.15
C VAL A 35 1.07 -17.66 -6.25
N GLU A 36 2.01 -17.65 -5.31
CA GLU A 36 3.01 -18.70 -5.14
C GLU A 36 2.32 -20.07 -5.03
N GLU A 37 2.81 -21.08 -5.74
CA GLU A 37 2.19 -22.41 -5.81
C GLU A 37 1.90 -23.00 -4.43
N TYR A 38 2.81 -22.84 -3.47
CA TYR A 38 2.64 -23.29 -2.10
C TYR A 38 1.39 -22.71 -1.43
N LEU A 39 1.10 -21.40 -1.64
CA LEU A 39 -0.04 -20.70 -1.05
C LEU A 39 -1.37 -20.93 -1.79
N LEU A 40 -1.37 -21.64 -2.93
CA LEU A 40 -2.59 -22.10 -3.59
C LEU A 40 -3.32 -23.17 -2.78
N ASN A 41 -2.62 -23.90 -1.92
CA ASN A 41 -3.22 -24.82 -0.96
C ASN A 41 -3.71 -24.04 0.27
N PHE A 42 -5.00 -24.17 0.60
CA PHE A 42 -5.60 -23.47 1.74
C PHE A 42 -4.97 -23.81 3.09
N GLN A 43 -4.58 -25.06 3.31
CA GLN A 43 -3.92 -25.48 4.56
C GLN A 43 -2.57 -24.78 4.73
N HIS A 44 -1.78 -24.72 3.67
CA HIS A 44 -0.49 -24.03 3.69
C HIS A 44 -0.67 -22.51 3.90
N MET A 45 -1.69 -21.92 3.28
CA MET A 45 -2.02 -20.50 3.49
C MET A 45 -2.44 -20.26 4.94
N GLY A 46 -3.27 -21.12 5.52
CA GLY A 46 -3.68 -21.04 6.92
C GLY A 46 -2.49 -21.11 7.88
N GLU A 47 -1.58 -22.10 7.69
CA GLU A 47 -0.35 -22.22 8.47
C GLU A 47 0.55 -20.96 8.35
N TRP A 48 0.61 -20.38 7.16
CA TRP A 48 1.38 -19.16 6.93
C TRP A 48 0.72 -17.96 7.64
N ILE A 49 -0.61 -17.83 7.55
CA ILE A 49 -1.37 -16.80 8.26
C ILE A 49 -1.16 -16.91 9.76
N ASP A 50 -1.31 -18.09 10.33
CA ASP A 50 -1.14 -18.30 11.78
C ASP A 50 0.25 -17.89 12.29
N LYS A 51 1.27 -18.02 11.48
CA LYS A 51 2.65 -17.63 11.82
C LYS A 51 2.95 -16.14 11.62
N ASN A 52 2.24 -15.49 10.72
CA ASN A 52 2.58 -14.12 10.28
C ASN A 52 1.53 -13.07 10.65
N TYR A 53 0.32 -13.50 11.04
CA TYR A 53 -0.72 -12.58 11.47
C TYR A 53 -0.47 -12.11 12.90
N TYR A 54 -0.63 -10.82 13.07
CA TYR A 54 -0.68 -10.17 14.38
C TYR A 54 -1.88 -9.21 14.41
N GLU A 55 -2.34 -8.88 15.60
CA GLU A 55 -3.49 -8.02 15.81
C GLU A 55 -3.07 -6.78 16.58
N ILE A 56 -3.52 -5.62 16.12
CA ILE A 56 -3.40 -4.37 16.86
C ILE A 56 -4.81 -4.00 17.32
N PRO A 57 -5.09 -3.92 18.63
CA PRO A 57 -6.43 -3.67 19.14
C PRO A 57 -7.08 -2.42 18.54
N GLY A 58 -8.31 -2.58 18.06
CA GLY A 58 -9.07 -1.49 17.42
C GLY A 58 -8.64 -1.13 16.00
N GLU A 59 -7.74 -1.90 15.39
CA GLU A 59 -7.19 -1.64 14.07
C GLU A 59 -7.57 -2.73 13.08
N LYS A 60 -7.92 -2.31 11.86
CA LYS A 60 -8.15 -3.26 10.77
C LYS A 60 -6.82 -3.63 10.11
N MET A 61 -6.56 -4.94 10.03
CA MET A 61 -5.40 -5.49 9.37
C MET A 61 -5.71 -5.82 7.91
N CYS A 62 -4.76 -5.57 7.03
CA CYS A 62 -4.81 -5.90 5.60
C CYS A 62 -3.60 -6.73 5.22
N LEU A 63 -3.77 -7.69 4.33
CA LEU A 63 -2.66 -8.38 3.70
C LEU A 63 -2.21 -7.58 2.48
N ASP A 64 -0.95 -7.19 2.48
CA ASP A 64 -0.30 -6.53 1.36
C ASP A 64 0.81 -7.39 0.75
N LYS A 65 1.08 -7.22 -0.55
CA LYS A 65 2.05 -8.01 -1.33
C LYS A 65 3.21 -7.18 -1.90
N ASP A 66 3.06 -5.85 -1.94
CA ASP A 66 3.97 -4.97 -2.68
C ASP A 66 4.59 -3.83 -1.85
N ILE A 67 4.21 -3.67 -0.59
CA ILE A 67 4.89 -2.74 0.34
C ILE A 67 6.35 -3.16 0.56
N LEU A 68 6.62 -4.45 0.76
CA LEU A 68 7.99 -4.96 0.97
C LEU A 68 8.84 -4.91 -0.31
N CYS A 69 8.20 -5.01 -1.47
CA CYS A 69 8.86 -5.01 -2.77
C CYS A 69 7.99 -4.24 -3.77
N LYS A 70 8.31 -2.95 -3.96
CA LYS A 70 7.53 -2.05 -4.83
C LYS A 70 7.31 -2.63 -6.22
N GLY A 71 6.07 -2.65 -6.66
CA GLY A 71 5.67 -3.16 -7.97
C GLY A 71 5.54 -4.67 -8.07
N ASN A 72 5.73 -5.40 -6.97
CA ASN A 72 5.55 -6.85 -6.94
C ASN A 72 4.11 -7.26 -7.30
N LYS A 73 3.98 -8.34 -8.06
CA LYS A 73 2.70 -8.90 -8.54
C LYS A 73 2.42 -10.30 -7.98
N VAL A 74 3.28 -10.83 -7.14
CA VAL A 74 3.17 -12.20 -6.62
C VAL A 74 2.77 -12.18 -5.14
N TYR A 75 1.68 -12.82 -4.80
CA TYR A 75 1.38 -13.15 -3.41
C TYR A 75 2.25 -14.34 -2.99
N SER A 76 3.31 -14.09 -2.25
CA SER A 76 4.24 -15.12 -1.79
C SER A 76 4.54 -14.97 -0.29
N ARG A 77 5.12 -16.01 0.29
CA ARG A 77 5.54 -16.04 1.71
C ARG A 77 6.57 -14.96 2.04
N ASP A 78 7.38 -14.57 1.05
CA ASP A 78 8.47 -13.61 1.24
C ASP A 78 8.02 -12.16 1.03
N THR A 79 7.03 -11.94 0.16
CA THR A 79 6.58 -10.58 -0.22
C THR A 79 5.32 -10.14 0.50
N CYS A 80 4.50 -11.09 0.97
CA CYS A 80 3.29 -10.76 1.73
C CYS A 80 3.61 -10.38 3.17
N ILE A 81 2.88 -9.37 3.65
CA ILE A 81 2.93 -8.93 5.04
C ILE A 81 1.57 -8.40 5.48
N PHE A 82 1.20 -8.67 6.74
CA PHE A 82 0.04 -8.03 7.33
C PHE A 82 0.41 -6.62 7.81
N VAL A 83 -0.41 -5.66 7.41
CA VAL A 83 -0.24 -4.25 7.78
C VAL A 83 -1.55 -3.64 8.21
N ARG A 84 -1.50 -2.58 9.00
CA ARG A 84 -2.65 -1.73 9.26
C ARG A 84 -3.22 -1.13 7.98
N GLU A 85 -4.55 -1.05 7.89
CA GLU A 85 -5.21 -0.37 6.77
C GLU A 85 -4.66 1.06 6.56
N ARG A 86 -4.32 1.77 7.63
CA ARG A 86 -3.68 3.08 7.57
C ARG A 86 -2.34 3.06 6.84
N ILE A 87 -1.49 2.06 7.11
CA ILE A 87 -0.20 1.89 6.40
C ILE A 87 -0.48 1.54 4.95
N ASN A 88 -1.36 0.58 4.68
CA ASN A 88 -1.75 0.19 3.34
C ASN A 88 -2.23 1.38 2.49
N ASN A 89 -3.04 2.27 3.09
CA ASN A 89 -3.58 3.44 2.43
C ASN A 89 -2.51 4.47 2.02
N LEU A 90 -1.31 4.45 2.61
CA LEU A 90 -0.20 5.31 2.17
C LEU A 90 0.27 4.96 0.75
N PHE A 91 0.11 3.70 0.34
CA PHE A 91 0.61 3.17 -0.93
C PHE A 91 -0.51 2.96 -1.98
N THR A 92 -1.77 3.22 -1.60
CA THR A 92 -2.90 3.10 -2.53
C THR A 92 -2.85 4.21 -3.57
N LYS A 93 -2.81 3.82 -4.85
CA LYS A 93 -2.87 4.72 -6.01
C LYS A 93 -4.32 4.98 -6.42
N ARG A 94 -4.59 6.18 -6.92
CA ARG A 94 -5.90 6.60 -7.43
C ARG A 94 -5.78 7.16 -8.85
N ASP A 95 -5.20 6.38 -9.75
CA ASP A 95 -4.85 6.80 -11.10
C ASP A 95 -6.06 7.29 -11.90
N ASN A 96 -7.21 6.63 -11.77
CA ASN A 96 -8.44 7.02 -12.48
C ASN A 96 -8.99 8.42 -12.12
N ALA A 97 -8.60 8.98 -10.97
CA ALA A 97 -9.06 10.28 -10.50
C ALA A 97 -8.08 11.42 -10.82
N ARG A 98 -6.88 11.11 -11.31
CA ARG A 98 -5.75 12.04 -11.41
C ARG A 98 -5.60 12.68 -12.80
N GLY A 99 -6.00 11.98 -13.87
CA GLY A 99 -5.71 12.41 -15.24
C GLY A 99 -4.20 12.39 -15.55
N ASP A 100 -3.72 13.37 -16.34
CA ASP A 100 -2.32 13.45 -16.78
C ASP A 100 -1.38 14.19 -15.81
N SER A 101 -1.90 14.64 -14.66
CA SER A 101 -1.10 15.34 -13.66
C SER A 101 -0.26 14.36 -12.83
N PRO A 102 0.95 14.73 -12.37
CA PRO A 102 1.74 13.95 -11.44
C PRO A 102 0.98 13.65 -10.15
N ILE A 103 1.37 12.56 -9.47
CA ILE A 103 0.73 12.19 -8.20
C ILE A 103 0.75 13.35 -7.19
N GLY A 104 -0.41 13.57 -6.53
CA GLY A 104 -0.56 14.62 -5.50
C GLY A 104 -0.64 16.05 -6.04
N THR A 105 -0.68 16.22 -7.35
CA THR A 105 -0.81 17.52 -7.99
C THR A 105 -2.13 17.66 -8.75
N THR A 106 -2.59 18.89 -8.91
CA THR A 106 -3.77 19.24 -9.72
C THR A 106 -3.44 20.49 -10.53
N GLU A 107 -3.59 20.44 -11.86
CA GLU A 107 -3.44 21.58 -12.72
C GLU A 107 -4.63 22.52 -12.58
N LEU A 108 -4.35 23.79 -12.38
CA LEU A 108 -5.34 24.88 -12.27
C LEU A 108 -5.61 25.49 -13.65
N PRO A 109 -6.77 26.16 -13.85
CA PRO A 109 -7.04 26.88 -15.09
C PRO A 109 -6.00 27.98 -15.45
N SER A 110 -5.22 28.42 -14.46
CA SER A 110 -4.11 29.38 -14.65
C SER A 110 -2.84 28.72 -15.23
N GLY A 111 -2.80 27.40 -15.41
CA GLY A 111 -1.61 26.64 -15.81
C GLY A 111 -0.64 26.33 -14.67
N ASN A 112 -0.94 26.75 -13.44
CA ASN A 112 -0.15 26.42 -12.26
C ASN A 112 -0.60 25.07 -11.66
N TYR A 113 0.26 24.46 -10.83
CA TYR A 113 0.05 23.15 -10.21
C TYR A 113 -0.14 23.29 -8.70
N GLN A 114 -1.31 22.93 -8.20
CA GLN A 114 -1.62 22.91 -6.79
C GLN A 114 -1.27 21.54 -6.18
N VAL A 115 -0.65 21.53 -4.99
CA VAL A 115 -0.13 20.33 -4.34
C VAL A 115 -0.86 20.06 -3.03
N TYR A 116 -1.36 18.82 -2.90
CA TYR A 116 -1.91 18.28 -1.66
C TYR A 116 -1.31 16.92 -1.34
N CYS A 117 -1.10 16.64 -0.08
CA CYS A 117 -0.71 15.33 0.39
C CYS A 117 -1.44 14.95 1.67
N ASN A 118 -1.88 13.69 1.77
CA ASN A 118 -2.41 13.16 3.02
C ASN A 118 -1.28 13.01 4.05
N ASN A 119 -1.52 13.45 5.28
CA ASN A 119 -0.54 13.39 6.37
C ASN A 119 -0.47 12.02 7.07
N GLY A 120 -1.09 10.97 6.50
CA GLY A 120 -1.18 9.65 7.13
C GLY A 120 -2.23 9.54 8.25
N TYR A 121 -2.95 10.62 8.58
CA TYR A 121 -4.01 10.70 9.59
C TYR A 121 -5.33 11.19 9.01
N ASN A 122 -5.62 10.83 7.75
CA ASN A 122 -6.83 11.20 7.01
C ASN A 122 -7.03 12.71 6.79
N LYS A 123 -5.97 13.52 6.93
CA LYS A 123 -6.01 14.95 6.66
C LYS A 123 -5.15 15.31 5.46
N ASN A 124 -5.75 15.93 4.45
CA ASN A 124 -5.02 16.50 3.32
C ASN A 124 -4.40 17.84 3.72
N ILE A 125 -3.10 17.95 3.51
CA ILE A 125 -2.31 19.14 3.76
C ILE A 125 -2.03 19.82 2.44
N TYR A 126 -2.34 21.11 2.36
CA TYR A 126 -1.95 21.97 1.24
C TYR A 126 -0.47 22.30 1.34
N LEU A 127 0.28 22.03 0.27
CA LEU A 127 1.73 22.20 0.24
C LEU A 127 2.19 23.38 -0.64
N GLY A 128 1.26 24.04 -1.33
CA GLY A 128 1.54 25.18 -2.16
C GLY A 128 1.01 25.08 -3.60
N THR A 129 1.28 26.13 -4.38
CA THR A 129 1.01 26.18 -5.82
C THR A 129 2.31 26.58 -6.54
N TYR A 130 2.62 25.87 -7.61
CA TYR A 130 3.89 25.94 -8.33
C TYR A 130 3.66 26.19 -9.81
N VAL A 131 4.66 26.76 -10.49
CA VAL A 131 4.56 27.11 -11.91
C VAL A 131 4.75 25.88 -12.80
N THR A 132 5.60 24.93 -12.37
CA THR A 132 5.88 23.73 -13.14
C THR A 132 5.40 22.47 -12.41
N LYS A 133 5.04 21.44 -13.19
CA LYS A 133 4.65 20.12 -12.65
C LYS A 133 5.80 19.43 -11.93
N GLU A 134 7.03 19.67 -12.37
CA GLU A 134 8.25 19.10 -11.80
C GLU A 134 8.49 19.64 -10.39
N GLU A 135 8.39 20.96 -10.20
CA GLU A 135 8.50 21.58 -8.85
C GLU A 135 7.39 21.08 -7.93
N ALA A 136 6.15 21.08 -8.42
CA ALA A 136 5.00 20.57 -7.68
C ALA A 136 5.21 19.12 -7.23
N PHE A 137 5.66 18.26 -8.14
CA PHE A 137 5.95 16.87 -7.83
C PHE A 137 7.08 16.70 -6.79
N GLN A 138 8.16 17.48 -6.89
CA GLN A 138 9.27 17.39 -5.93
C GLN A 138 8.82 17.73 -4.50
N VAL A 139 7.96 18.73 -4.34
CA VAL A 139 7.40 19.11 -3.04
C VAL A 139 6.49 17.98 -2.51
N TYR A 140 5.62 17.42 -3.35
CA TYR A 140 4.81 16.27 -2.99
C TYR A 140 5.66 15.09 -2.54
N LYS A 141 6.66 14.72 -3.35
CA LYS A 141 7.57 13.60 -3.09
C LYS A 141 8.25 13.72 -1.74
N GLN A 142 8.88 14.86 -1.46
CA GLN A 142 9.58 15.11 -0.20
C GLN A 142 8.64 14.97 1.00
N TYR A 143 7.46 15.57 0.92
CA TYR A 143 6.48 15.50 1.99
C TYR A 143 5.94 14.07 2.16
N LYS A 144 5.61 13.38 1.09
CA LYS A 144 5.08 12.01 1.11
C LYS A 144 6.08 11.02 1.70
N GLU A 145 7.34 11.06 1.26
CA GLU A 145 8.41 10.21 1.78
C GLU A 145 8.68 10.47 3.27
N LYS A 146 8.57 11.73 3.72
CA LYS A 146 8.63 12.09 5.14
C LYS A 146 7.47 11.45 5.92
N VAL A 147 6.23 11.62 5.45
CA VAL A 147 5.03 11.04 6.08
C VAL A 147 5.12 9.52 6.18
N ILE A 148 5.61 8.84 5.16
CA ILE A 148 5.79 7.38 5.17
C ILE A 148 6.70 6.96 6.33
N LYS A 149 7.82 7.65 6.53
CA LYS A 149 8.76 7.39 7.65
C LYS A 149 8.15 7.70 9.01
N GLU A 150 7.53 8.86 9.16
CA GLU A 150 6.87 9.25 10.42
C GLU A 150 5.77 8.27 10.82
N VAL A 151 5.01 7.77 9.84
CA VAL A 151 3.96 6.79 10.12
C VAL A 151 4.55 5.48 10.61
N ILE A 152 5.57 4.91 9.96
CA ILE A 152 6.13 3.64 10.44
C ILE A 152 6.83 3.79 11.79
N ASP A 153 7.52 4.89 12.04
CA ASP A 153 8.16 5.14 13.33
C ASP A 153 7.13 5.24 14.46
N SER A 154 5.91 5.71 14.18
CA SER A 154 4.81 5.72 15.17
C SER A 154 4.34 4.33 15.60
N TYR A 155 4.79 3.28 14.93
CA TYR A 155 4.48 1.87 15.24
C TYR A 155 5.61 1.13 15.94
N GLU A 156 6.70 1.81 16.29
CA GLU A 156 7.77 1.23 17.08
C GLU A 156 7.24 0.70 18.42
N GLY A 157 7.56 -0.55 18.73
CA GLY A 157 7.05 -1.24 19.92
C GLY A 157 5.57 -1.68 19.86
N ILE A 158 4.84 -1.35 18.78
CA ILE A 158 3.45 -1.76 18.55
C ILE A 158 3.37 -2.94 17.59
N ILE A 159 4.07 -2.85 16.45
CA ILE A 159 4.18 -3.96 15.50
C ILE A 159 5.23 -4.93 16.00
N PRO A 160 4.92 -6.24 16.13
CA PRO A 160 5.89 -7.22 16.63
C PRO A 160 7.03 -7.47 15.64
N GLU A 161 8.18 -7.85 16.17
CA GLU A 161 9.29 -8.36 15.34
C GLU A 161 8.99 -9.78 14.80
N PRO A 162 9.45 -10.13 13.61
CA PRO A 162 10.30 -9.33 12.70
C PRO A 162 9.51 -8.43 11.73
N HIS A 163 8.18 -8.30 11.89
CA HIS A 163 7.33 -7.54 10.97
C HIS A 163 7.68 -6.04 10.96
N TYR A 164 7.95 -5.47 12.15
CA TYR A 164 8.31 -4.05 12.25
C TYR A 164 9.59 -3.74 11.49
N SER A 165 10.66 -4.50 11.73
CA SER A 165 11.95 -4.28 11.07
C SER A 165 11.85 -4.38 9.55
N ARG A 166 11.14 -5.39 9.03
CA ARG A 166 10.92 -5.57 7.58
C ARG A 166 10.12 -4.41 6.98
N LEU A 167 9.04 -4.00 7.62
CA LEU A 167 8.23 -2.87 7.18
C LEU A 167 9.02 -1.56 7.23
N ARG A 168 9.73 -1.32 8.32
CA ARG A 168 10.52 -0.11 8.50
C ARG A 168 11.58 0.02 7.41
N GLU A 169 12.31 -1.05 7.14
CA GLU A 169 13.31 -1.07 6.06
C GLU A 169 12.68 -0.73 4.70
N ALA A 170 11.59 -1.40 4.34
CA ALA A 170 10.89 -1.17 3.08
C ALA A 170 10.36 0.26 2.97
N MET A 171 9.71 0.77 4.02
CA MET A 171 9.11 2.11 4.03
C MET A 171 10.16 3.23 4.05
N TYR A 172 11.31 3.03 4.70
CA TYR A 172 12.42 3.99 4.68
C TYR A 172 13.11 4.08 3.31
N ASN A 173 13.16 2.95 2.59
CA ASN A 173 13.74 2.87 1.25
C ASN A 173 12.74 3.22 0.14
N TYR A 174 11.45 3.38 0.47
CA TYR A 174 10.42 3.70 -0.52
C TYR A 174 10.70 5.06 -1.17
N LYS A 175 10.66 5.07 -2.50
CA LYS A 175 10.78 6.29 -3.31
C LYS A 175 9.50 6.52 -4.07
N VAL A 176 8.96 7.74 -3.93
CA VAL A 176 7.84 8.20 -4.73
C VAL A 176 8.36 8.56 -6.13
N GLU A 177 7.72 8.05 -7.15
CA GLU A 177 8.03 8.33 -8.55
C GLU A 177 6.89 9.11 -9.19
N ILE A 178 7.18 9.84 -10.25
CA ILE A 178 6.22 10.75 -10.88
C ILE A 178 5.01 10.00 -11.45
N ASP A 179 5.22 8.75 -11.83
CA ASP A 179 4.23 7.84 -12.42
C ASP A 179 3.56 6.92 -11.37
N ASP A 180 3.83 7.15 -10.07
CA ASP A 180 3.22 6.36 -8.98
C ASP A 180 1.70 6.54 -8.89
#